data_337921ed2194e262ed03eb1cbc8a861f
#
_entry.id   337921ed2194e262ed03eb1cbc8a861f
#
_cell.length_a   1.000
_cell.length_b   1.000
_cell.length_c   1.000
_cell.angle_alpha   90.00
_cell.angle_beta   90.00
_cell.angle_gamma   90.00
#
_symmetry.space_group_name_H-M   'P 1'
#
loop_
_entity.id
_entity.type
_entity.pdbx_description
1 polymer ?
#
loop_
_entity_poly.entity_id
_entity_poly.type
_entity_poly.pdbx_seq_one_letter_code
_entity_poly.pdbx_strand_id
1 'polypeptide(L)'
;MISLPPELARKEARVPATVVMGTQWGDEGKGKLTDLLAKEMQVVVRYQGGHNAGHTVVVDGESFALQLLPSGVLYPFITPVIGNGVVVEPKVLLDEIQRLEARGVDCARLVISGSAHLVMPYHQELDALTERYLGKNKLGTTKRGIGPAYADKAARVGLRVQDLLDAKIFRQKLEVVLKEKNAILAKVYNRLPLSADEIAGHYLDEYAPRLAPYIGDAVGLVQATLAAGGGVLLEGAQATFLDLDHGTYPFVTSSNTVAGAACTGAGIGPRQIERVIGIAKAYVTRVGAGPFPTEVSGELGDALVER
;
A
#
# COMPACT_ATOMS: atom_id res chain seq x y z
N MET A 1 15.42 35.68 27.95
CA MET A 1 15.19 34.23 28.05
C MET A 1 13.73 34.05 28.40
N ILE A 2 12.91 33.58 27.47
CA ILE A 2 11.49 33.26 27.73
C ILE A 2 11.52 31.88 28.33
N SER A 3 11.24 31.74 29.63
CA SER A 3 11.07 30.47 30.29
C SER A 3 9.71 29.86 29.83
N LEU A 4 9.75 28.68 29.25
CA LEU A 4 8.54 27.93 28.93
C LEU A 4 7.80 27.56 30.23
N PRO A 5 6.46 27.65 30.26
CA PRO A 5 5.68 27.22 31.39
C PRO A 5 5.97 25.76 31.79
N PRO A 6 5.96 25.40 33.07
CA PRO A 6 6.23 24.02 33.55
C PRO A 6 5.34 22.94 32.92
N GLU A 7 4.16 23.32 32.45
CA GLU A 7 3.22 22.44 31.75
C GLU A 7 3.68 21.98 30.37
N LEU A 8 4.56 22.76 29.71
CA LEU A 8 5.20 22.37 28.44
C LEU A 8 6.48 21.55 28.64
N ALA A 9 6.93 21.42 29.86
CA ALA A 9 8.06 20.58 30.27
C ALA A 9 7.65 19.14 30.61
N ARG A 10 6.39 18.73 30.36
CA ARG A 10 6.02 17.30 30.40
C ARG A 10 6.93 16.59 29.41
N LYS A 11 7.80 15.70 29.92
CA LYS A 11 8.40 14.64 29.10
C LYS A 11 7.23 13.99 28.39
N GLU A 12 7.01 14.35 27.12
CA GLU A 12 6.15 13.56 26.25
C GLU A 12 6.62 12.12 26.43
N ALA A 13 5.77 11.25 26.96
CA ALA A 13 6.03 9.84 26.96
C ALA A 13 6.38 9.52 25.49
N ARG A 14 7.60 9.05 25.23
CA ARG A 14 8.01 8.70 23.88
C ARG A 14 7.06 7.65 23.37
N VAL A 15 6.36 7.99 22.30
CA VAL A 15 5.29 7.18 21.76
C VAL A 15 5.90 6.35 20.64
N PRO A 16 6.02 5.03 20.80
CA PRO A 16 6.90 4.23 19.95
C PRO A 16 6.24 3.88 18.61
N ALA A 17 6.44 4.70 17.58
CA ALA A 17 6.22 4.29 16.21
C ALA A 17 7.53 3.81 15.58
N THR A 18 7.55 2.59 15.04
CA THR A 18 8.70 2.01 14.33
C THR A 18 8.37 1.83 12.86
N VAL A 19 9.20 2.38 11.98
CA VAL A 19 9.09 2.18 10.52
C VAL A 19 10.02 1.06 10.08
N VAL A 20 9.51 0.12 9.30
CA VAL A 20 10.30 -0.90 8.60
C VAL A 20 10.20 -0.66 7.09
N MET A 21 11.32 -0.44 6.44
CA MET A 21 11.40 -0.16 5.01
C MET A 21 12.53 -0.92 4.31
N GLY A 22 12.39 -1.15 3.01
CA GLY A 22 13.45 -1.69 2.18
C GLY A 22 14.43 -0.60 1.75
N THR A 23 15.72 -0.90 1.68
CA THR A 23 16.77 0.06 1.30
C THR A 23 17.33 -0.14 -0.11
N GLN A 24 16.87 -1.17 -0.83
CA GLN A 24 17.38 -1.55 -2.15
C GLN A 24 16.25 -1.50 -3.20
N TRP A 25 15.95 -2.59 -3.90
CA TRP A 25 14.90 -2.68 -4.93
C TRP A 25 13.73 -3.60 -4.56
N GLY A 26 13.51 -3.90 -3.30
CA GLY A 26 12.50 -4.84 -2.83
C GLY A 26 13.08 -6.23 -2.58
N ASP A 27 12.22 -7.12 -2.08
CA ASP A 27 12.57 -8.50 -1.74
C ASP A 27 13.72 -8.65 -0.74
N GLU A 28 13.96 -7.62 0.10
CA GLU A 28 14.98 -7.66 1.16
C GLU A 28 14.61 -8.56 2.34
N GLY A 29 13.41 -9.16 2.34
CA GLY A 29 12.92 -9.98 3.45
C GLY A 29 12.29 -9.17 4.58
N LYS A 30 11.73 -8.00 4.28
CA LYS A 30 11.01 -7.15 5.25
C LYS A 30 9.99 -7.94 6.07
N GLY A 31 9.26 -8.86 5.44
CA GLY A 31 8.24 -9.68 6.11
C GLY A 31 8.78 -10.45 7.32
N LYS A 32 9.99 -10.97 7.26
CA LYS A 32 10.61 -11.70 8.41
C LYS A 32 10.85 -10.79 9.60
N LEU A 33 11.32 -9.56 9.35
CA LEU A 33 11.57 -8.62 10.44
C LEU A 33 10.28 -8.02 10.95
N THR A 34 9.34 -7.72 10.06
CA THR A 34 8.01 -7.25 10.45
C THR A 34 7.32 -8.27 11.36
N ASP A 35 7.38 -9.56 11.00
CA ASP A 35 6.88 -10.66 11.82
C ASP A 35 7.53 -10.69 13.21
N LEU A 36 8.85 -10.59 13.28
CA LEU A 36 9.59 -10.59 14.55
C LEU A 36 9.18 -9.41 15.46
N LEU A 37 9.06 -8.21 14.87
CA LEU A 37 8.73 -6.99 15.61
C LEU A 37 7.24 -6.89 15.94
N ALA A 38 6.37 -7.45 15.11
CA ALA A 38 4.93 -7.39 15.29
C ALA A 38 4.46 -7.94 16.63
N LYS A 39 5.16 -8.94 17.17
CA LYS A 39 4.84 -9.56 18.47
C LYS A 39 4.82 -8.58 19.65
N GLU A 40 5.53 -7.46 19.53
CA GLU A 40 5.60 -6.41 20.54
C GLU A 40 4.67 -5.23 20.25
N MET A 41 3.91 -5.28 19.16
CA MET A 41 3.09 -4.17 18.66
C MET A 41 1.59 -4.42 18.86
N GLN A 42 0.84 -3.36 19.07
CA GLN A 42 -0.63 -3.41 19.13
C GLN A 42 -1.26 -3.15 17.76
N VAL A 43 -0.56 -2.37 16.92
CA VAL A 43 -1.04 -1.99 15.58
C VAL A 43 0.07 -2.18 14.55
N VAL A 44 -0.26 -2.78 13.40
CA VAL A 44 0.62 -2.87 12.25
C VAL A 44 -0.05 -2.18 11.06
N VAL A 45 0.57 -1.13 10.53
CA VAL A 45 0.01 -0.30 9.46
C VAL A 45 0.78 -0.49 8.16
N ARG A 46 0.11 -0.92 7.12
CA ARG A 46 0.59 -0.77 5.75
C ARG A 46 0.37 0.69 5.35
N TYR A 47 1.43 1.49 5.18
CA TYR A 47 1.27 2.92 5.02
C TYR A 47 1.29 3.39 3.56
N GLN A 48 1.74 2.58 2.58
CA GLN A 48 1.77 2.93 1.16
C GLN A 48 1.80 1.68 0.26
N GLY A 49 1.76 1.90 -1.06
CA GLY A 49 1.77 0.84 -2.07
C GLY A 49 0.36 0.36 -2.40
N GLY A 50 0.29 -0.81 -2.95
CA GLY A 50 -0.95 -1.48 -3.34
C GLY A 50 -0.67 -2.97 -3.53
N HIS A 51 -1.51 -3.66 -4.30
CA HIS A 51 -1.35 -5.08 -4.58
C HIS A 51 -0.26 -5.40 -5.64
N ASN A 52 0.55 -4.42 -6.03
CA ASN A 52 1.71 -4.60 -6.90
C ASN A 52 2.94 -5.17 -6.17
N ALA A 53 2.93 -5.20 -4.85
CA ALA A 53 4.00 -5.80 -4.05
C ALA A 53 3.41 -6.89 -3.17
N GLY A 54 3.83 -8.13 -3.40
CA GLY A 54 3.57 -9.24 -2.49
C GLY A 54 4.74 -9.45 -1.54
N HIS A 55 4.47 -9.98 -0.35
CA HIS A 55 5.49 -10.45 0.58
C HIS A 55 5.04 -11.75 1.23
N THR A 56 6.01 -12.61 1.51
CA THR A 56 5.75 -13.88 2.18
C THR A 56 6.19 -13.78 3.64
N VAL A 57 5.29 -14.16 4.53
CA VAL A 57 5.55 -14.28 5.98
C VAL A 57 5.43 -15.74 6.37
N VAL A 58 6.32 -16.19 7.22
CA VAL A 58 6.30 -17.58 7.75
C VAL A 58 5.99 -17.50 9.23
N VAL A 59 4.84 -18.04 9.64
CA VAL A 59 4.40 -18.13 11.03
C VAL A 59 4.19 -19.60 11.38
N ASP A 60 4.80 -20.06 12.45
CA ASP A 60 4.71 -21.45 12.95
C ASP A 60 5.00 -22.53 11.87
N GLY A 61 5.92 -22.22 10.94
CA GLY A 61 6.28 -23.10 9.84
C GLY A 61 5.37 -23.04 8.62
N GLU A 62 4.28 -22.31 8.68
CA GLU A 62 3.37 -22.07 7.56
C GLU A 62 3.69 -20.77 6.81
N SER A 63 3.63 -20.85 5.47
CA SER A 63 3.92 -19.72 4.59
C SER A 63 2.64 -19.00 4.15
N PHE A 64 2.58 -17.68 4.36
CA PHE A 64 1.47 -16.82 3.98
C PHE A 64 1.93 -15.77 2.98
N ALA A 65 1.33 -15.79 1.79
CA ALA A 65 1.59 -14.77 0.77
C ALA A 65 0.57 -13.63 0.92
N LEU A 66 1.05 -12.46 1.34
CA LEU A 66 0.26 -11.25 1.55
C LEU A 66 0.53 -10.23 0.43
N GLN A 67 -0.48 -9.43 0.10
CA GLN A 67 -0.41 -8.37 -0.92
C GLN A 67 -0.83 -7.00 -0.34
N LEU A 68 -2.08 -6.86 0.07
CA LEU A 68 -2.64 -5.64 0.65
C LEU A 68 -2.66 -5.68 2.16
N LEU A 69 -2.91 -6.84 2.73
CA LEU A 69 -2.99 -7.00 4.18
C LEU A 69 -1.61 -6.81 4.82
N PRO A 70 -1.51 -6.05 5.92
CA PRO A 70 -0.28 -5.96 6.69
C PRO A 70 0.01 -7.28 7.42
N SER A 71 1.29 -7.57 7.67
CA SER A 71 1.76 -8.81 8.31
C SER A 71 1.10 -9.07 9.67
N GLY A 72 0.70 -8.01 10.36
CA GLY A 72 0.02 -8.10 11.66
C GLY A 72 -1.31 -8.86 11.66
N VAL A 73 -1.93 -9.08 10.48
CA VAL A 73 -3.19 -9.85 10.36
C VAL A 73 -3.05 -11.29 10.85
N LEU A 74 -1.84 -11.83 10.84
CA LEU A 74 -1.56 -13.20 11.28
C LEU A 74 -1.57 -13.38 12.80
N TYR A 75 -1.70 -12.30 13.57
CA TYR A 75 -1.66 -12.32 15.02
C TYR A 75 -2.99 -11.81 15.63
N PRO A 76 -3.68 -12.61 16.46
CA PRO A 76 -5.01 -12.28 16.98
C PRO A 76 -5.02 -11.08 17.95
N PHE A 77 -3.87 -10.70 18.51
CA PHE A 77 -3.73 -9.58 19.43
C PHE A 77 -3.34 -8.26 18.74
N ILE A 78 -3.04 -8.28 17.43
CA ILE A 78 -2.69 -7.09 16.64
C ILE A 78 -3.92 -6.57 15.91
N THR A 79 -4.02 -5.26 15.76
CA THR A 79 -4.95 -4.63 14.83
C THR A 79 -4.23 -4.30 13.53
N PRO A 80 -4.49 -5.03 12.43
CA PRO A 80 -3.92 -4.73 11.14
C PRO A 80 -4.62 -3.54 10.51
N VAL A 81 -3.86 -2.60 9.93
CA VAL A 81 -4.40 -1.35 9.36
C VAL A 81 -3.90 -1.14 7.94
N ILE A 82 -4.83 -0.90 7.01
CA ILE A 82 -4.53 -0.36 5.68
C ILE A 82 -4.67 1.16 5.75
N GLY A 83 -3.53 1.86 5.68
CA GLY A 83 -3.44 3.30 5.88
C GLY A 83 -3.82 4.14 4.66
N ASN A 84 -3.86 5.46 4.84
CA ASN A 84 -4.28 6.45 3.84
C ASN A 84 -3.46 6.42 2.55
N GLY A 85 -2.20 5.99 2.65
CA GLY A 85 -1.27 6.00 1.52
C GLY A 85 -1.42 4.80 0.60
N VAL A 86 -2.19 3.78 0.99
CA VAL A 86 -2.41 2.58 0.16
C VAL A 86 -3.45 2.86 -0.92
N VAL A 87 -3.27 2.26 -2.09
CA VAL A 87 -4.30 2.16 -3.12
C VAL A 87 -4.87 0.74 -3.12
N VAL A 88 -6.18 0.62 -2.90
CA VAL A 88 -6.88 -0.62 -2.60
C VAL A 88 -7.65 -1.10 -3.82
N GLU A 89 -7.37 -2.29 -4.29
CA GLU A 89 -8.20 -3.00 -5.25
C GLU A 89 -9.15 -3.92 -4.47
N PRO A 90 -10.47 -3.66 -4.50
CA PRO A 90 -11.45 -4.35 -3.66
C PRO A 90 -11.47 -5.86 -3.82
N LYS A 91 -11.46 -6.35 -5.07
CA LYS A 91 -11.50 -7.79 -5.34
C LYS A 91 -10.27 -8.50 -4.78
N VAL A 92 -9.07 -7.96 -5.01
CA VAL A 92 -7.82 -8.56 -4.51
C VAL A 92 -7.82 -8.61 -2.99
N LEU A 93 -8.28 -7.55 -2.33
CA LEU A 93 -8.36 -7.51 -0.87
C LEU A 93 -9.34 -8.54 -0.31
N LEU A 94 -10.53 -8.63 -0.90
CA LEU A 94 -11.54 -9.60 -0.48
C LEU A 94 -11.11 -11.06 -0.74
N ASP A 95 -10.47 -11.32 -1.87
CA ASP A 95 -9.90 -12.63 -2.18
C ASP A 95 -8.76 -13.00 -1.20
N GLU A 96 -7.97 -12.00 -0.77
CA GLU A 96 -6.90 -12.19 0.21
C GLU A 96 -7.47 -12.50 1.60
N ILE A 97 -8.47 -11.75 2.06
CA ILE A 97 -9.20 -12.02 3.31
C ILE A 97 -9.77 -13.44 3.30
N GLN A 98 -10.51 -13.79 2.25
CA GLN A 98 -11.14 -15.11 2.14
C GLN A 98 -10.12 -16.26 2.18
N ARG A 99 -8.96 -16.10 1.53
CA ARG A 99 -7.89 -17.11 1.56
C ARG A 99 -7.30 -17.29 2.95
N LEU A 100 -7.15 -16.21 3.71
CA LEU A 100 -6.64 -16.25 5.08
C LEU A 100 -7.67 -16.87 6.04
N GLU A 101 -8.93 -16.48 5.94
CA GLU A 101 -10.02 -17.04 6.74
C GLU A 101 -10.20 -18.53 6.50
N ALA A 102 -10.06 -18.98 5.24
CA ALA A 102 -10.09 -20.43 4.91
C ALA A 102 -8.92 -21.21 5.55
N ARG A 103 -7.86 -20.53 5.99
CA ARG A 103 -6.73 -21.09 6.73
C ARG A 103 -6.78 -20.82 8.25
N GLY A 104 -7.94 -20.35 8.74
CA GLY A 104 -8.18 -20.13 10.17
C GLY A 104 -7.64 -18.79 10.71
N VAL A 105 -7.21 -17.85 9.86
CA VAL A 105 -6.78 -16.52 10.29
C VAL A 105 -8.00 -15.62 10.44
N ASP A 106 -8.18 -15.02 11.62
CA ASP A 106 -9.27 -14.07 11.88
C ASP A 106 -8.91 -12.67 11.35
N CYS A 107 -9.64 -12.21 10.33
CA CYS A 107 -9.50 -10.89 9.74
C CYS A 107 -10.45 -9.82 10.32
N ALA A 108 -11.29 -10.15 11.31
CA ALA A 108 -12.33 -9.25 11.83
C ALA A 108 -11.78 -7.94 12.44
N ARG A 109 -10.52 -7.93 12.89
CA ARG A 109 -9.85 -6.75 13.46
C ARG A 109 -9.22 -5.82 12.42
N LEU A 110 -9.29 -6.15 11.13
CA LEU A 110 -8.78 -5.30 10.06
C LEU A 110 -9.46 -3.94 10.07
N VAL A 111 -8.67 -2.87 9.95
CA VAL A 111 -9.17 -1.52 9.73
C VAL A 111 -8.62 -0.97 8.42
N ILE A 112 -9.53 -0.59 7.52
CA ILE A 112 -9.20 0.05 6.26
C ILE A 112 -9.48 1.54 6.40
N SER A 113 -8.49 2.38 6.15
CA SER A 113 -8.72 3.82 6.13
C SER A 113 -9.76 4.20 5.09
N GLY A 114 -10.81 4.89 5.51
CA GLY A 114 -11.77 5.48 4.59
C GLY A 114 -11.13 6.46 3.59
N SER A 115 -9.98 7.06 3.94
CA SER A 115 -9.21 7.96 3.07
C SER A 115 -8.27 7.27 2.08
N ALA A 116 -8.08 5.96 2.15
CA ALA A 116 -7.36 5.20 1.13
C ALA A 116 -8.11 5.30 -0.21
N HIS A 117 -7.38 5.23 -1.33
CA HIS A 117 -7.98 5.32 -2.67
C HIS A 117 -8.27 3.97 -3.26
N LEU A 118 -9.32 3.89 -4.07
CA LEU A 118 -9.68 2.69 -4.80
C LEU A 118 -8.86 2.58 -6.10
N VAL A 119 -8.41 1.37 -6.40
CA VAL A 119 -7.97 1.01 -7.74
C VAL A 119 -9.21 0.57 -8.51
N MET A 120 -9.57 1.35 -9.53
CA MET A 120 -10.77 1.13 -10.35
C MET A 120 -10.42 0.38 -11.64
N PRO A 121 -11.39 -0.25 -12.33
CA PRO A 121 -11.14 -0.97 -13.58
C PRO A 121 -10.47 -0.13 -14.66
N TYR A 122 -10.83 1.13 -14.78
CA TYR A 122 -10.21 2.04 -15.74
C TYR A 122 -8.72 2.32 -15.41
N HIS A 123 -8.29 2.22 -14.16
CA HIS A 123 -6.88 2.32 -13.81
C HIS A 123 -6.08 1.16 -14.38
N GLN A 124 -6.60 -0.06 -14.26
CA GLN A 124 -5.95 -1.27 -14.77
C GLN A 124 -5.88 -1.25 -16.31
N GLU A 125 -6.98 -0.86 -16.95
CA GLU A 125 -7.02 -0.73 -18.42
C GLU A 125 -6.03 0.33 -18.92
N LEU A 126 -6.00 1.51 -18.31
CA LEU A 126 -5.08 2.60 -18.67
C LEU A 126 -3.62 2.22 -18.42
N ASP A 127 -3.29 1.54 -17.33
CA ASP A 127 -1.92 1.07 -17.05
C ASP A 127 -1.43 0.12 -18.14
N ALA A 128 -2.25 -0.86 -18.51
CA ALA A 128 -1.94 -1.81 -19.57
C ALA A 128 -1.80 -1.15 -20.95
N LEU A 129 -2.66 -0.17 -21.25
CA LEU A 129 -2.65 0.55 -22.54
C LEU A 129 -1.46 1.50 -22.63
N THR A 130 -1.11 2.19 -21.56
CA THR A 130 0.05 3.09 -21.50
C THR A 130 1.35 2.31 -21.74
N GLU A 131 1.53 1.16 -21.08
CA GLU A 131 2.70 0.30 -21.29
C GLU A 131 2.81 -0.18 -22.75
N ARG A 132 1.68 -0.50 -23.38
CA ARG A 132 1.64 -0.86 -24.82
C ARG A 132 1.99 0.33 -25.70
N TYR A 133 1.46 1.51 -25.40
CA TYR A 133 1.68 2.73 -26.17
C TYR A 133 3.15 3.20 -26.11
N LEU A 134 3.79 3.07 -24.95
CA LEU A 134 5.21 3.38 -24.76
C LEU A 134 6.14 2.44 -25.52
N GLY A 135 5.72 1.24 -25.87
CA GLY A 135 6.45 0.30 -26.71
C GLY A 135 7.85 0.00 -26.16
N LYS A 136 8.89 0.47 -26.87
CA LYS A 136 10.30 0.28 -26.46
C LYS A 136 10.66 1.07 -25.19
N ASN A 137 9.93 2.13 -24.88
CA ASN A 137 10.13 3.00 -23.71
C ASN A 137 9.24 2.59 -22.54
N LYS A 138 8.68 1.38 -22.54
CA LYS A 138 7.84 0.87 -21.45
C LYS A 138 8.58 0.91 -20.12
N LEU A 139 7.84 1.21 -19.06
CA LEU A 139 8.39 1.27 -17.70
C LEU A 139 8.51 -0.11 -17.04
N GLY A 140 7.81 -1.11 -17.57
CA GLY A 140 7.73 -2.45 -16.97
C GLY A 140 6.80 -2.49 -15.76
N THR A 141 5.66 -1.78 -15.83
CA THR A 141 4.67 -1.78 -14.75
C THR A 141 4.04 -3.15 -14.58
N THR A 142 3.46 -3.38 -13.40
CA THR A 142 2.73 -4.63 -13.12
C THR A 142 1.36 -4.68 -13.81
N LYS A 143 0.94 -3.62 -14.50
CA LYS A 143 -0.37 -3.44 -15.15
C LYS A 143 -1.55 -3.64 -14.20
N ARG A 144 -1.36 -3.30 -12.92
CA ARG A 144 -2.35 -3.44 -11.85
C ARG A 144 -3.06 -2.12 -11.54
N GLY A 145 -2.83 -1.07 -12.32
CA GLY A 145 -3.49 0.22 -12.17
C GLY A 145 -2.97 1.08 -11.00
N ILE A 146 -1.83 0.72 -10.40
CA ILE A 146 -1.28 1.43 -9.25
C ILE A 146 -0.89 2.86 -9.60
N GLY A 147 -0.12 3.05 -10.68
CA GLY A 147 0.29 4.38 -11.15
C GLY A 147 -0.89 5.29 -11.45
N PRO A 148 -1.84 4.88 -12.31
CA PRO A 148 -3.05 5.66 -12.58
C PRO A 148 -3.88 5.98 -11.34
N ALA A 149 -3.98 5.08 -10.35
CA ALA A 149 -4.69 5.34 -9.10
C ALA A 149 -4.00 6.43 -8.26
N TYR A 150 -2.67 6.42 -8.17
CA TYR A 150 -1.92 7.50 -7.52
C TYR A 150 -1.99 8.82 -8.30
N ALA A 151 -2.02 8.77 -9.62
CA ALA A 151 -2.22 9.96 -10.46
C ALA A 151 -3.58 10.61 -10.17
N ASP A 152 -4.65 9.82 -10.11
CA ASP A 152 -5.99 10.32 -9.77
C ASP A 152 -6.08 10.83 -8.33
N LYS A 153 -5.38 10.22 -7.39
CA LYS A 153 -5.25 10.73 -6.02
C LYS A 153 -4.61 12.12 -6.01
N ALA A 154 -3.50 12.32 -6.73
CA ALA A 154 -2.80 13.60 -6.81
C ALA A 154 -3.62 14.65 -7.57
N ALA A 155 -4.34 14.25 -8.63
CA ALA A 155 -5.27 15.09 -9.39
C ALA A 155 -6.55 15.41 -8.60
N ARG A 156 -6.82 14.75 -7.48
CA ARG A 156 -7.99 14.93 -6.60
C ARG A 156 -9.31 14.52 -7.25
N VAL A 157 -9.25 13.55 -8.15
CA VAL A 157 -10.42 12.98 -8.83
C VAL A 157 -10.67 11.52 -8.44
N GLY A 158 -9.71 10.89 -7.73
CA GLY A 158 -9.80 9.49 -7.32
C GLY A 158 -10.96 9.21 -6.35
N LEU A 159 -11.56 8.03 -6.46
CA LEU A 159 -12.53 7.53 -5.51
C LEU A 159 -11.80 6.96 -4.29
N ARG A 160 -12.36 7.23 -3.10
CA ARG A 160 -11.85 6.73 -1.82
C ARG A 160 -12.66 5.51 -1.35
N VAL A 161 -12.06 4.74 -0.47
CA VAL A 161 -12.71 3.57 0.14
C VAL A 161 -14.01 3.97 0.87
N GLN A 162 -14.02 5.10 1.57
CA GLN A 162 -15.23 5.62 2.23
C GLN A 162 -16.40 5.93 1.28
N ASP A 163 -16.12 6.18 0.00
CA ASP A 163 -17.17 6.48 -0.97
C ASP A 163 -18.08 5.26 -1.22
N LEU A 164 -17.59 4.05 -0.93
CA LEU A 164 -18.39 2.82 -0.96
C LEU A 164 -19.53 2.80 0.07
N LEU A 165 -19.46 3.62 1.12
CA LEU A 165 -20.48 3.70 2.16
C LEU A 165 -21.70 4.53 1.77
N ASP A 166 -21.60 5.29 0.66
CA ASP A 166 -22.72 6.10 0.12
C ASP A 166 -22.85 5.88 -1.38
N ALA A 167 -23.86 5.11 -1.78
CA ALA A 167 -24.10 4.74 -3.18
C ALA A 167 -24.31 5.95 -4.09
N LYS A 168 -24.93 7.03 -3.57
CA LYS A 168 -25.17 8.26 -4.34
C LYS A 168 -23.87 8.99 -4.61
N ILE A 169 -23.05 9.18 -3.57
CA ILE A 169 -21.74 9.83 -3.68
C ILE A 169 -20.82 9.03 -4.60
N PHE A 170 -20.77 7.70 -4.43
CA PHE A 170 -19.96 6.82 -5.27
C PHE A 170 -20.32 6.97 -6.75
N ARG A 171 -21.62 6.87 -7.10
CA ARG A 171 -22.09 7.00 -8.49
C ARG A 171 -21.77 8.35 -9.08
N GLN A 172 -22.04 9.44 -8.35
CA GLN A 172 -21.74 10.80 -8.82
C GLN A 172 -20.25 11.01 -9.13
N LYS A 173 -19.38 10.58 -8.23
CA LYS A 173 -17.92 10.68 -8.44
C LYS A 173 -17.47 9.82 -9.60
N LEU A 174 -17.95 8.59 -9.69
CA LEU A 174 -17.60 7.66 -10.77
C LEU A 174 -17.98 8.21 -12.15
N GLU A 175 -19.20 8.74 -12.30
CA GLU A 175 -19.67 9.34 -13.56
C GLU A 175 -18.78 10.50 -14.02
N VAL A 176 -18.40 11.38 -13.08
CA VAL A 176 -17.54 12.53 -13.38
C VAL A 176 -16.16 12.08 -13.86
N VAL A 177 -15.52 11.17 -13.12
CA VAL A 177 -14.18 10.67 -13.46
C VAL A 177 -14.22 9.86 -14.75
N LEU A 178 -15.21 8.99 -14.89
CA LEU A 178 -15.28 8.08 -16.03
C LEU A 178 -15.54 8.82 -17.35
N LYS A 179 -16.16 10.00 -17.31
CA LYS A 179 -16.33 10.85 -18.49
C LYS A 179 -14.97 11.20 -19.12
N GLU A 180 -13.99 11.59 -18.33
CA GLU A 180 -12.63 11.89 -18.79
C GLU A 180 -11.91 10.60 -19.20
N LYS A 181 -11.93 9.56 -18.38
CA LYS A 181 -11.24 8.30 -18.67
C LYS A 181 -11.76 7.65 -19.94
N ASN A 182 -13.07 7.65 -20.18
CA ASN A 182 -13.68 7.14 -21.40
C ASN A 182 -13.30 7.98 -22.63
N ALA A 183 -13.14 9.30 -22.49
CA ALA A 183 -12.63 10.12 -23.58
C ALA A 183 -11.20 9.75 -23.95
N ILE A 184 -10.35 9.46 -22.98
CA ILE A 184 -8.97 8.97 -23.20
C ILE A 184 -9.00 7.58 -23.83
N LEU A 185 -9.76 6.63 -23.31
CA LEU A 185 -9.89 5.28 -23.83
C LEU A 185 -10.32 5.30 -25.30
N ALA A 186 -11.36 6.08 -25.64
CA ALA A 186 -11.90 6.13 -26.99
C ALA A 186 -10.98 6.89 -27.96
N LYS A 187 -10.52 8.10 -27.60
CA LYS A 187 -9.84 9.00 -28.54
C LYS A 187 -8.34 8.72 -28.67
N VAL A 188 -7.69 8.27 -27.58
CA VAL A 188 -6.25 8.01 -27.58
C VAL A 188 -5.95 6.55 -27.88
N TYR A 189 -6.70 5.65 -27.26
CA TYR A 189 -6.40 4.21 -27.33
C TYR A 189 -7.33 3.41 -28.25
N ASN A 190 -8.33 4.06 -28.86
CA ASN A 190 -9.34 3.40 -29.71
C ASN A 190 -9.99 2.18 -29.02
N ARG A 191 -10.41 2.39 -27.78
CA ARG A 191 -11.08 1.39 -26.93
C ARG A 191 -12.53 1.78 -26.70
N LEU A 192 -13.36 0.78 -26.41
CA LEU A 192 -14.74 1.01 -26.02
C LEU A 192 -14.78 1.70 -24.65
N PRO A 193 -15.72 2.64 -24.45
CA PRO A 193 -15.94 3.25 -23.14
C PRO A 193 -16.45 2.20 -22.14
N LEU A 194 -16.07 2.39 -20.88
CA LEU A 194 -16.57 1.60 -19.76
C LEU A 194 -17.91 2.14 -19.28
N SER A 195 -18.80 1.24 -18.83
CA SER A 195 -20.11 1.58 -18.28
C SER A 195 -20.01 1.99 -16.81
N ALA A 196 -20.50 3.19 -16.48
CA ALA A 196 -20.59 3.64 -15.10
C ALA A 196 -21.56 2.77 -14.28
N ASP A 197 -22.68 2.38 -14.88
CA ASP A 197 -23.69 1.56 -14.20
C ASP A 197 -23.17 0.16 -13.86
N GLU A 198 -22.48 -0.47 -14.80
CA GLU A 198 -21.88 -1.81 -14.57
C GLU A 198 -20.82 -1.75 -13.46
N ILE A 199 -19.92 -0.76 -13.51
CA ILE A 199 -18.89 -0.59 -12.47
C ILE A 199 -19.55 -0.28 -11.13
N ALA A 200 -20.50 0.66 -11.09
CA ALA A 200 -21.17 1.04 -9.85
C ALA A 200 -21.98 -0.12 -9.27
N GLY A 201 -22.71 -0.87 -10.10
CA GLY A 201 -23.45 -2.07 -9.67
C GLY A 201 -22.51 -3.06 -9.00
N HIS A 202 -21.44 -3.44 -9.69
CA HIS A 202 -20.48 -4.41 -9.16
C HIS A 202 -19.81 -3.95 -7.83
N TYR A 203 -19.40 -2.69 -7.76
CA TYR A 203 -18.76 -2.15 -6.56
C TYR A 203 -19.71 -2.01 -5.38
N LEU A 204 -20.93 -1.54 -5.62
CA LEU A 204 -21.91 -1.28 -4.56
C LEU A 204 -22.67 -2.54 -4.10
N ASP A 205 -22.93 -3.47 -5.01
CA ASP A 205 -23.72 -4.66 -4.68
C ASP A 205 -22.84 -5.81 -4.18
N GLU A 206 -21.58 -5.92 -4.65
CA GLU A 206 -20.69 -7.01 -4.29
C GLU A 206 -19.61 -6.60 -3.28
N TYR A 207 -18.86 -5.50 -3.54
CA TYR A 207 -17.71 -5.16 -2.70
C TYR A 207 -18.07 -4.32 -1.48
N ALA A 208 -18.96 -3.34 -1.63
CA ALA A 208 -19.27 -2.41 -0.55
C ALA A 208 -19.83 -3.11 0.70
N PRO A 209 -20.80 -4.05 0.62
CA PRO A 209 -21.31 -4.73 1.80
C PRO A 209 -20.24 -5.57 2.52
N ARG A 210 -19.31 -6.16 1.77
CA ARG A 210 -18.24 -7.00 2.31
C ARG A 210 -17.10 -6.20 2.93
N LEU A 211 -16.82 -4.99 2.41
CA LEU A 211 -15.77 -4.12 2.91
C LEU A 211 -16.24 -3.17 4.01
N ALA A 212 -17.52 -2.81 4.05
CA ALA A 212 -18.08 -1.88 5.02
C ALA A 212 -17.70 -2.17 6.48
N PRO A 213 -17.68 -3.43 6.96
CA PRO A 213 -17.31 -3.74 8.33
C PRO A 213 -15.86 -3.36 8.69
N TYR A 214 -14.98 -3.26 7.70
CA TYR A 214 -13.56 -2.96 7.90
C TYR A 214 -13.23 -1.47 7.73
N ILE A 215 -14.13 -0.67 7.13
CA ILE A 215 -13.88 0.75 6.85
C ILE A 215 -14.00 1.57 8.13
N GLY A 216 -12.91 2.26 8.52
CA GLY A 216 -12.90 2.99 9.78
C GLY A 216 -11.91 4.16 9.81
N ASP A 217 -11.85 4.80 10.98
CA ASP A 217 -10.91 5.87 11.28
C ASP A 217 -9.54 5.28 11.66
N ALA A 218 -8.78 4.91 10.63
CA ALA A 218 -7.43 4.37 10.81
C ALA A 218 -6.48 5.38 11.48
N VAL A 219 -6.61 6.67 11.16
CA VAL A 219 -5.76 7.71 11.77
C VAL A 219 -6.06 7.87 13.25
N GLY A 220 -7.34 7.98 13.61
CA GLY A 220 -7.75 8.07 15.01
C GLY A 220 -7.31 6.86 15.83
N LEU A 221 -7.41 5.65 15.27
CA LEU A 221 -6.93 4.42 15.91
C LEU A 221 -5.42 4.46 16.16
N VAL A 222 -4.62 4.82 15.15
CA VAL A 222 -3.15 4.91 15.27
C VAL A 222 -2.77 5.96 16.32
N GLN A 223 -3.36 7.16 16.25
CA GLN A 223 -3.07 8.24 17.19
C GLN A 223 -3.48 7.87 18.63
N ALA A 224 -4.63 7.22 18.83
CA ALA A 224 -5.07 6.76 20.14
C ALA A 224 -4.13 5.68 20.73
N THR A 225 -3.67 4.74 19.90
CA THR A 225 -2.69 3.73 20.30
C THR A 225 -1.39 4.37 20.76
N LEU A 226 -0.88 5.30 19.98
CA LEU A 226 0.34 6.02 20.30
C LEU A 226 0.19 6.87 21.58
N ALA A 227 -0.93 7.57 21.74
CA ALA A 227 -1.21 8.37 22.94
C ALA A 227 -1.31 7.53 24.22
N ALA A 228 -1.77 6.29 24.10
CA ALA A 228 -1.82 5.31 25.19
C ALA A 228 -0.46 4.65 25.48
N GLY A 229 0.60 5.00 24.75
CA GLY A 229 1.92 4.38 24.88
C GLY A 229 2.04 3.00 24.20
N GLY A 230 1.07 2.65 23.36
CA GLY A 230 1.09 1.40 22.61
C GLY A 230 2.02 1.44 21.40
N GLY A 231 2.63 0.29 21.05
CA GLY A 231 3.54 0.15 19.92
C GLY A 231 2.80 0.12 18.58
N VAL A 232 3.27 0.91 17.62
CA VAL A 232 2.79 0.93 16.23
C VAL A 232 3.93 0.59 15.28
N LEU A 233 3.75 -0.44 14.47
CA LEU A 233 4.67 -0.82 13.41
C LEU A 233 4.15 -0.28 12.07
N LEU A 234 4.99 0.45 11.36
CA LEU A 234 4.70 1.03 10.06
C LEU A 234 5.43 0.23 8.99
N GLU A 235 4.68 -0.64 8.31
CA GLU A 235 5.20 -1.59 7.32
C GLU A 235 5.25 -0.96 5.93
N GLY A 236 6.46 -0.78 5.40
CA GLY A 236 6.69 -0.29 4.05
C GLY A 236 6.60 -1.37 2.98
N ALA A 237 6.10 -0.99 1.82
CA ALA A 237 6.15 -1.79 0.59
C ALA A 237 7.28 -1.29 -0.31
N GLN A 238 7.76 -2.15 -1.23
CA GLN A 238 8.86 -1.86 -2.15
C GLN A 238 10.15 -1.48 -1.38
N ALA A 239 10.95 -0.54 -1.92
CA ALA A 239 12.21 -0.12 -1.32
C ALA A 239 12.69 1.23 -1.84
N THR A 240 13.75 1.78 -1.25
CA THR A 240 14.26 3.14 -1.50
C THR A 240 14.59 3.41 -2.98
N PHE A 241 15.22 2.46 -3.69
CA PHE A 241 15.53 2.66 -5.11
C PHE A 241 14.32 2.55 -6.04
N LEU A 242 13.16 2.18 -5.50
CA LEU A 242 11.86 2.24 -6.19
C LEU A 242 11.01 3.44 -5.72
N ASP A 243 11.52 4.30 -4.85
CA ASP A 243 10.82 5.50 -4.39
C ASP A 243 10.62 6.50 -5.55
N LEU A 244 9.45 7.13 -5.59
CA LEU A 244 9.08 8.06 -6.65
C LEU A 244 10.05 9.24 -6.78
N ASP A 245 10.55 9.77 -5.65
CA ASP A 245 11.43 10.95 -5.62
C ASP A 245 12.91 10.58 -5.52
N HIS A 246 13.24 9.52 -4.78
CA HIS A 246 14.63 9.14 -4.46
C HIS A 246 15.13 7.92 -5.22
N GLY A 247 14.27 7.24 -5.96
CA GLY A 247 14.58 6.02 -6.70
C GLY A 247 15.20 6.26 -8.08
N THR A 248 15.31 5.16 -8.83
CA THR A 248 15.86 5.15 -10.20
C THR A 248 14.81 5.58 -11.23
N TYR A 249 14.28 6.79 -11.08
CA TYR A 249 13.25 7.35 -11.97
C TYR A 249 13.68 7.30 -13.46
N PRO A 250 12.82 6.89 -14.40
CA PRO A 250 11.37 6.62 -14.26
C PRO A 250 11.03 5.17 -13.84
N PHE A 251 12.01 4.31 -13.60
CA PHE A 251 11.83 2.90 -13.25
C PHE A 251 11.62 2.75 -11.74
N VAL A 252 10.50 3.31 -11.25
CA VAL A 252 10.12 3.39 -9.83
C VAL A 252 8.66 3.03 -9.64
N THR A 253 8.22 2.86 -8.40
CA THR A 253 6.79 2.79 -8.07
C THR A 253 6.19 4.21 -8.01
N SER A 254 4.88 4.32 -8.02
CA SER A 254 4.17 5.61 -8.01
C SER A 254 3.90 6.13 -6.59
N SER A 255 4.62 5.63 -5.60
CA SER A 255 4.50 6.07 -4.20
C SER A 255 5.87 6.32 -3.59
N ASN A 256 5.89 7.10 -2.50
CA ASN A 256 7.10 7.24 -1.69
C ASN A 256 7.23 6.04 -0.76
N THR A 257 8.36 5.34 -0.86
CA THR A 257 8.67 4.10 -0.11
C THR A 257 9.53 4.36 1.11
N VAL A 258 10.10 5.56 1.22
CA VAL A 258 10.97 5.98 2.33
C VAL A 258 10.18 6.24 3.61
N ALA A 259 10.86 6.26 4.74
CA ALA A 259 10.24 6.40 6.06
C ALA A 259 9.38 7.67 6.23
N GLY A 260 9.72 8.77 5.54
CA GLY A 260 8.94 10.00 5.57
C GLY A 260 7.49 9.84 5.10
N ALA A 261 7.23 8.92 4.17
CA ALA A 261 5.89 8.64 3.68
C ALA A 261 4.98 7.96 4.73
N ALA A 262 5.55 7.34 5.75
CA ALA A 262 4.80 6.77 6.86
C ALA A 262 3.99 7.83 7.60
N CYS A 263 4.48 9.07 7.68
CA CYS A 263 3.76 10.17 8.31
C CYS A 263 2.41 10.44 7.63
N THR A 264 2.41 10.61 6.32
CA THR A 264 1.18 10.87 5.55
C THR A 264 0.33 9.62 5.39
N GLY A 265 0.98 8.46 5.21
CA GLY A 265 0.31 7.19 4.97
C GLY A 265 -0.41 6.61 6.20
N ALA A 266 0.08 6.89 7.39
CA ALA A 266 -0.53 6.47 8.65
C ALA A 266 -1.20 7.61 9.45
N GLY A 267 -1.04 8.87 9.00
CA GLY A 267 -1.61 10.05 9.67
C GLY A 267 -0.91 10.40 10.98
N ILE A 268 0.42 10.27 11.04
CA ILE A 268 1.22 10.60 12.22
C ILE A 268 2.20 11.75 11.93
N GLY A 269 2.61 12.44 12.97
CA GLY A 269 3.65 13.47 12.87
C GLY A 269 5.06 12.86 12.82
N PRO A 270 6.04 13.52 12.18
CA PRO A 270 7.40 12.99 12.08
C PRO A 270 8.08 12.78 13.44
N ARG A 271 7.72 13.56 14.46
CA ARG A 271 8.24 13.41 15.83
C ARG A 271 7.72 12.18 16.57
N GLN A 272 6.66 11.52 16.05
CA GLN A 272 6.09 10.29 16.61
C GLN A 272 6.85 9.03 16.12
N ILE A 273 7.70 9.16 15.10
CA ILE A 273 8.58 8.09 14.66
C ILE A 273 9.79 8.06 15.59
N GLU A 274 9.90 6.99 16.37
CA GLU A 274 11.03 6.79 17.29
C GLU A 274 12.18 6.04 16.60
N ARG A 275 11.85 5.07 15.73
CA ARG A 275 12.84 4.22 15.09
C ARG A 275 12.51 3.98 13.64
N VAL A 276 13.55 4.02 12.80
CA VAL A 276 13.49 3.60 11.40
C VAL A 276 14.45 2.45 11.20
N ILE A 277 13.97 1.34 10.66
CA ILE A 277 14.74 0.14 10.36
C ILE A 277 14.76 -0.05 8.86
N GLY A 278 15.94 0.10 8.27
CA GLY A 278 16.21 -0.19 6.87
C GLY A 278 16.67 -1.63 6.68
N ILE A 279 16.03 -2.37 5.79
CA ILE A 279 16.37 -3.76 5.48
C ILE A 279 17.18 -3.83 4.19
N ALA A 280 18.29 -4.52 4.22
CA ALA A 280 19.14 -4.82 3.07
C ALA A 280 19.40 -6.32 2.97
N LYS A 281 19.58 -6.82 1.73
CA LYS A 281 20.06 -8.18 1.46
C LYS A 281 21.57 -8.19 1.30
N ALA A 282 22.18 -9.33 1.61
CA ALA A 282 23.61 -9.55 1.39
C ALA A 282 23.98 -9.49 -0.10
N TYR A 283 23.10 -9.96 -0.98
CA TYR A 283 23.16 -9.72 -2.42
C TYR A 283 21.84 -9.13 -2.92
N VAL A 284 21.95 -8.19 -3.83
CA VAL A 284 20.78 -7.41 -4.30
C VAL A 284 20.08 -8.16 -5.43
N THR A 285 18.77 -8.11 -5.44
CA THR A 285 17.95 -8.54 -6.58
C THR A 285 17.06 -7.39 -7.04
N ARG A 286 16.71 -7.37 -8.31
CA ARG A 286 15.75 -6.42 -8.88
C ARG A 286 14.74 -7.17 -9.72
N VAL A 287 13.46 -6.83 -9.56
CA VAL A 287 12.38 -7.24 -10.44
C VAL A 287 11.96 -6.04 -11.29
N GLY A 288 11.71 -6.25 -12.57
CA GLY A 288 11.31 -5.19 -13.51
C GLY A 288 12.48 -4.53 -14.24
N ALA A 289 12.15 -3.58 -15.11
CA ALA A 289 13.12 -2.87 -15.93
C ALA A 289 13.86 -1.78 -15.14
N GLY A 290 14.95 -1.28 -15.72
CA GLY A 290 15.70 -0.15 -15.22
C GLY A 290 17.15 -0.49 -14.82
N PRO A 291 17.93 0.50 -14.39
CA PRO A 291 19.34 0.32 -14.08
C PRO A 291 19.57 -0.64 -12.91
N PHE A 292 20.53 -1.52 -13.08
CA PHE A 292 20.97 -2.44 -12.04
C PHE A 292 22.51 -2.53 -12.09
N PRO A 293 23.23 -1.56 -11.50
CA PRO A 293 24.69 -1.40 -11.67
C PRO A 293 25.53 -2.59 -11.18
N THR A 294 24.98 -3.42 -10.30
CA THR A 294 25.65 -4.59 -9.73
C THR A 294 25.15 -5.90 -10.35
N GLU A 295 24.51 -5.84 -11.52
CA GLU A 295 24.04 -7.04 -12.22
C GLU A 295 25.20 -7.98 -12.54
N VAL A 296 25.03 -9.23 -12.18
CA VAL A 296 25.96 -10.29 -12.51
C VAL A 296 25.34 -11.17 -13.58
N SER A 297 26.01 -11.26 -14.72
CA SER A 297 25.58 -12.09 -15.87
C SER A 297 26.43 -13.35 -15.99
N GLY A 298 25.95 -14.30 -16.82
CA GLY A 298 26.59 -15.60 -17.03
C GLY A 298 26.37 -16.61 -15.92
N GLU A 299 27.16 -17.67 -15.87
CA GLU A 299 26.95 -18.83 -14.99
C GLU A 299 26.77 -18.47 -13.52
N LEU A 300 27.50 -17.47 -13.02
CA LEU A 300 27.33 -17.02 -11.63
C LEU A 300 25.98 -16.32 -11.42
N GLY A 301 25.55 -15.48 -12.37
CA GLY A 301 24.25 -14.82 -12.34
C GLY A 301 23.10 -15.82 -12.37
N ASP A 302 23.19 -16.80 -13.27
CA ASP A 302 22.19 -17.87 -13.42
C ASP A 302 22.09 -18.70 -12.14
N ALA A 303 23.21 -19.09 -11.54
CA ALA A 303 23.25 -19.81 -10.27
C ALA A 303 22.67 -19.02 -9.07
N LEU A 304 22.73 -17.67 -9.10
CA LEU A 304 22.10 -16.81 -8.09
C LEU A 304 20.59 -16.69 -8.28
N VAL A 305 20.12 -16.75 -9.52
CA VAL A 305 18.67 -16.70 -9.85
C VAL A 305 17.98 -18.01 -9.49
N GLU A 306 18.65 -19.15 -9.62
CA GLU A 306 18.12 -20.49 -9.30
C GLU A 306 17.99 -20.77 -7.79
N ARG A 307 18.61 -19.97 -6.93
CA ARG A 307 18.54 -20.10 -5.46
C ARG A 307 17.41 -19.29 -4.85
#